data_ccecc2c77f13343205e659c1b3975170
#
_entry.id   ccecc2c77f13343205e659c1b3975170
#
_cell.length_a   1.000
_cell.length_b   1.000
_cell.length_c   1.000
_cell.angle_alpha   90.00
_cell.angle_beta   90.00
_cell.angle_gamma   90.00
#
_symmetry.space_group_name_H-M   'P 1'
#
loop_
_entity.id
_entity.type
_entity.pdbx_description
1 polymer ?
#
loop_
_entity_poly.entity_id
_entity_poly.type
_entity_poly.pdbx_seq_one_letter_code
_entity_poly.pdbx_strand_id
1 'polypeptide(L)' 'MEKPREEELAYPIWIDHKDKIVSFKSAEGFEQLHFSSQEEKLAFAIEKCSSGYRIQ' A
#
# COMPACT_ATOMS: atom_id res chain seq x y z
N MET A 1 3.42 -22.87 14.17
CA MET A 1 3.21 -22.44 13.82
C MET A 1 2.89 -21.69 13.43
N GLU A 2 2.91 -21.52 13.06
CA GLU A 2 2.69 -20.95 12.54
C GLU A 2 2.51 -20.01 12.14
N LYS A 3 2.44 -19.62 11.89
CA LYS A 3 2.31 -18.78 11.49
C LYS A 3 2.01 -17.69 11.05
N PRO A 4 1.94 -17.31 11.19
CA PRO A 4 1.74 -15.94 10.78
C PRO A 4 2.26 -15.68 9.41
N ARG A 5 1.92 -16.59 8.69
CA ARG A 5 2.32 -16.61 7.35
C ARG A 5 1.70 -15.51 6.55
N GLU A 6 0.47 -15.15 6.86
CA GLU A 6 -0.15 -14.07 6.16
C GLU A 6 0.58 -12.79 6.37
N GLU A 7 1.12 -12.60 7.56
CA GLU A 7 1.84 -11.38 7.84
C GLU A 7 3.08 -11.30 7.00
N GLU A 8 3.71 -12.43 6.77
CA GLU A 8 4.89 -12.42 5.97
C GLU A 8 4.58 -12.09 4.52
N LEU A 9 3.38 -12.45 4.09
CA LEU A 9 2.99 -12.19 2.72
C LEU A 9 2.41 -10.82 2.52
N ALA A 10 2.13 -10.12 3.61
CA ALA A 10 1.56 -8.78 3.49
C ALA A 10 2.67 -7.77 3.27
N TYR A 11 2.45 -6.87 2.33
CA TYR A 11 3.40 -5.82 2.02
C TYR A 11 2.93 -4.52 2.64
N PRO A 12 3.85 -3.68 3.10
CA PRO A 12 3.47 -2.41 3.70
C PRO A 12 3.11 -1.38 2.66
N ILE A 13 2.15 -0.53 3.01
CA ILE A 13 1.77 0.59 2.17
C ILE A 13 1.55 1.79 3.08
N TRP A 14 2.07 2.93 2.66
CA TRP A 14 1.96 4.18 3.42
C TRP A 14 1.19 5.19 2.59
N ILE A 15 0.27 5.88 3.21
CA ILE A 15 -0.57 6.84 2.51
C ILE A 15 -0.37 8.21 3.11
N ASP A 16 0.05 9.15 2.28
CA ASP A 16 0.23 10.53 2.68
C ASP A 16 -0.95 11.33 2.16
N HIS A 17 -1.89 11.62 3.05
CA HIS A 17 -3.10 12.32 2.63
C HIS A 17 -2.84 13.77 2.29
N LYS A 18 -1.81 14.34 2.85
CA LYS A 18 -1.53 15.74 2.61
C LYS A 18 -1.01 15.96 1.21
N ASP A 19 -0.06 15.16 0.79
CA ASP A 19 0.57 15.32 -0.51
C ASP A 19 0.03 14.37 -1.56
N LYS A 20 -0.95 13.57 -1.18
CA LYS A 20 -1.60 12.64 -2.09
C LYS A 20 -0.58 11.66 -2.67
N ILE A 21 0.23 11.10 -1.81
CA ILE A 21 1.28 10.18 -2.20
C ILE A 21 0.99 8.82 -1.57
N VAL A 22 1.17 7.77 -2.36
CA VAL A 22 1.10 6.41 -1.86
C VAL A 22 2.44 5.76 -2.08
N SER A 23 3.03 5.26 -1.01
CA SER A 23 4.30 4.56 -1.05
C SER A 23 4.07 3.11 -0.65
N PHE A 24 4.72 2.20 -1.32
CA PHE A 24 4.56 0.80 -0.96
C PHE A 24 5.82 0.04 -1.31
N LYS A 25 5.98 -1.09 -0.61
CA LYS A 25 7.14 -1.93 -0.82
C LYS A 25 6.66 -3.33 -1.15
N SER A 26 7.23 -3.91 -2.18
CA SER A 26 6.89 -5.26 -2.59
C SER A 26 8.17 -6.06 -2.77
N ALA A 27 8.03 -7.28 -3.26
CA ALA A 27 9.19 -8.10 -3.51
C ALA A 27 10.11 -7.46 -4.54
N GLU A 28 9.57 -6.60 -5.37
CA GLU A 28 10.36 -5.95 -6.42
C GLU A 28 11.01 -4.67 -5.95
N GLY A 29 10.67 -4.18 -4.77
CA GLY A 29 11.30 -2.99 -4.24
C GLY A 29 10.28 -1.98 -3.76
N PHE A 30 10.78 -0.78 -3.51
CA PHE A 30 9.99 0.32 -2.98
C PHE A 30 9.53 1.21 -4.13
N GLU A 31 8.25 1.63 -4.09
CA GLU A 31 7.71 2.52 -5.09
C GLU A 31 6.91 3.61 -4.42
N GLN A 32 6.82 4.73 -5.11
CA GLN A 32 6.11 5.88 -4.59
C GLN A 32 5.37 6.55 -5.74
N LEU A 33 4.08 6.80 -5.56
CA LEU A 33 3.24 7.36 -6.60
C LEU A 33 2.56 8.61 -6.10
N HIS A 34 2.48 9.62 -6.96
CA HIS A 34 1.78 10.87 -6.67
C HIS A 34 0.46 10.87 -7.42
N PHE A 35 -0.58 11.33 -6.74
CA PHE A 35 -1.91 11.37 -7.33
C PHE A 35 -2.40 12.81 -7.39
N SER A 36 -3.22 13.10 -8.39
CA SER A 36 -3.72 14.45 -8.57
C SER A 36 -4.99 14.71 -7.78
N SER A 37 -5.65 13.67 -7.29
CA SER A 37 -6.87 13.85 -6.52
C SER A 37 -6.92 12.84 -5.39
N GLN A 38 -7.70 13.17 -4.36
CA GLN A 38 -7.88 12.26 -3.25
C GLN A 38 -8.62 11.01 -3.68
N GLU A 39 -9.55 11.16 -4.60
CA GLU A 39 -10.32 10.00 -5.06
C GLU A 39 -9.43 8.99 -5.73
N GLU A 40 -8.51 9.45 -6.57
CA GLU A 40 -7.60 8.53 -7.24
C GLU A 40 -6.69 7.86 -6.24
N LYS A 41 -6.20 8.63 -5.26
CA LYS A 41 -5.33 8.07 -4.24
C LYS A 41 -6.05 6.98 -3.45
N LEU A 42 -7.29 7.25 -3.06
CA LEU A 42 -8.03 6.28 -2.27
C LEU A 42 -8.37 5.05 -3.07
N ALA A 43 -8.73 5.23 -4.34
CA ALA A 43 -9.03 4.09 -5.20
C ALA A 43 -7.80 3.18 -5.32
N PHE A 44 -6.64 3.78 -5.50
CA PHE A 44 -5.42 2.99 -5.60
C PHE A 44 -5.12 2.26 -4.29
N ALA A 45 -5.30 2.95 -3.17
CA ALA A 45 -5.03 2.35 -1.88
C ALA A 45 -5.96 1.18 -1.61
N ILE A 46 -7.24 1.33 -1.96
CA ILE A 46 -8.20 0.25 -1.78
C ILE A 46 -7.82 -0.95 -2.63
N GLU A 47 -7.42 -0.70 -3.86
CA GLU A 47 -7.03 -1.78 -4.74
C GLU A 47 -5.82 -2.52 -4.17
N LYS A 48 -4.84 -1.79 -3.66
CA LYS A 48 -3.67 -2.44 -3.08
C LYS A 48 -4.01 -3.23 -1.83
N CYS A 49 -4.90 -2.69 -1.00
CA CYS A 49 -5.31 -3.42 0.18
C CYS A 49 -6.02 -4.72 -0.20
N SER A 50 -6.80 -4.68 -1.28
CA SER A 50 -7.45 -5.89 -1.76
C SER A 50 -6.45 -6.91 -2.27
N SER A 51 -5.28 -6.44 -2.67
CA SER A 51 -4.23 -7.32 -3.18
C SER A 51 -3.31 -7.84 -2.08
N GLY A 52 -3.57 -7.49 -0.83
CA GLY A 52 -2.79 -8.02 0.27
C GLY A 52 -1.87 -7.02 0.95
N TYR A 53 -1.87 -5.77 0.51
CA TYR A 53 -1.06 -4.75 1.16
C TYR A 53 -1.73 -4.28 2.44
N ARG A 54 -0.91 -3.88 3.40
CA ARG A 54 -1.41 -3.41 4.69
C ARG A 54 -0.99 -1.98 4.92
N ILE A 55 -1.95 -1.15 5.31
CA ILE A 55 -1.68 0.25 5.61
C ILE A 55 -0.94 0.34 6.93
N GLN A 56 0.16 1.06 6.91
CA GLN A 56 1.00 1.25 8.10
C GLN A 56 0.60 2.49 8.88
#